data_603cccea47fd5ad65239a83264f6d6e8
#
_entry.id   603cccea47fd5ad65239a83264f6d6e8
#
_cell.length_a   1.000
_cell.length_b   1.000
_cell.length_c   1.000
_cell.angle_alpha   90.00
_cell.angle_beta   90.00
_cell.angle_gamma   90.00
#
_symmetry.space_group_name_H-M   'P 1'
#
loop_
_entity.id
_entity.type
_entity.pdbx_description
1 polymer ?
#
loop_
_entity_poly.entity_id
_entity_poly.type
_entity_poly.pdbx_seq_one_letter_code
_entity_poly.pdbx_strand_id
1 'polypeptide(L)'
;MKFLGIIPARYASTRFPAKPLAILGGKTVIQRVYEQVAGVLDDVYVATDDERIEAAVKAFGGKVVMTSVDHKSGTDRCYEACTKIGGDFDVVVNIQGDEPFIQPSQLNAVKACFEDPTTQIATLVKPFTADEPFAVLENVNSPKVVVNKNWNALYFSRSIIPYQRNTEKQDWLKGHTYY
;
A
#
# COMPACT_ATOMS: atom_id res chain seq x y z
N MET A 1 -3.17 -10.15 -18.13
CA MET A 1 -3.87 -10.01 -16.84
C MET A 1 -4.42 -8.61 -16.70
N LYS A 2 -5.64 -8.47 -16.14
CA LYS A 2 -6.29 -7.20 -15.84
C LYS A 2 -6.17 -6.88 -14.36
N PHE A 3 -5.72 -5.67 -14.04
CA PHE A 3 -5.43 -5.22 -12.68
C PHE A 3 -6.43 -4.16 -12.25
N LEU A 4 -7.17 -4.42 -11.18
CA LEU A 4 -8.07 -3.47 -10.54
C LEU A 4 -7.36 -2.79 -9.37
N GLY A 5 -7.19 -1.48 -9.42
CA GLY A 5 -6.72 -0.68 -8.30
C GLY A 5 -7.86 -0.28 -7.36
N ILE A 6 -7.73 -0.55 -6.08
CA ILE A 6 -8.68 -0.08 -5.06
C ILE A 6 -7.91 0.74 -4.02
N ILE A 7 -8.38 1.97 -3.80
CA ILE A 7 -7.81 2.92 -2.85
C ILE A 7 -8.78 3.04 -1.66
N PRO A 8 -8.60 2.28 -0.56
CA PRO A 8 -9.45 2.42 0.61
C PRO A 8 -9.20 3.78 1.28
N ALA A 9 -10.26 4.53 1.52
CA ALA A 9 -10.21 5.84 2.13
C ALA A 9 -11.26 5.98 3.22
N ARG A 10 -10.86 6.45 4.42
CA ARG A 10 -11.74 6.75 5.54
C ARG A 10 -11.60 8.21 5.93
N TYR A 11 -12.71 8.83 6.29
CA TYR A 11 -12.69 10.16 6.88
C TYR A 11 -12.23 10.11 8.34
N ALA A 12 -12.74 9.15 9.10
CA ALA A 12 -12.39 8.97 10.50
C ALA A 12 -10.99 8.33 10.63
N SER A 13 -10.03 9.13 11.05
CA SER A 13 -8.68 8.69 11.40
C SER A 13 -8.31 9.32 12.73
N THR A 14 -7.84 8.52 13.69
CA THR A 14 -7.46 9.00 15.03
C THR A 14 -6.24 9.92 15.00
N ARG A 15 -5.31 9.71 14.08
CA ARG A 15 -4.05 10.47 13.97
C ARG A 15 -4.21 11.75 13.14
N PHE A 16 -4.97 11.69 12.05
CA PHE A 16 -5.21 12.83 11.16
C PHE A 16 -6.59 12.68 10.49
N PRO A 17 -7.66 13.21 11.10
CA PRO A 17 -9.01 13.20 10.52
C PRO A 17 -9.03 13.86 9.16
N ALA A 18 -9.89 13.36 8.27
CA ALA A 18 -10.04 13.88 6.91
C ALA A 18 -8.77 13.89 6.04
N LYS A 19 -7.72 13.10 6.40
CA LYS A 19 -6.47 13.03 5.64
C LYS A 19 -6.65 12.87 4.13
N PRO A 20 -7.58 12.05 3.60
CA PRO A 20 -7.81 11.94 2.17
C PRO A 20 -8.20 13.26 1.49
N LEU A 21 -8.87 14.17 2.22
CA LEU A 21 -9.33 15.46 1.72
C LEU A 21 -8.36 16.61 1.99
N ALA A 22 -7.27 16.37 2.72
CA ALA A 22 -6.24 17.39 2.95
C ALA A 22 -5.63 17.85 1.62
N ILE A 23 -5.38 19.15 1.52
CA ILE A 23 -4.84 19.75 0.29
C ILE A 23 -3.31 19.61 0.27
N LEU A 24 -2.79 19.05 -0.80
CA LEU A 24 -1.36 18.91 -1.09
C LEU A 24 -1.06 19.48 -2.48
N GLY A 25 -0.47 20.67 -2.52
CA GLY A 25 -0.14 21.33 -3.78
C GLY A 25 -1.35 21.55 -4.70
N GLY A 26 -2.46 22.08 -4.13
CA GLY A 26 -3.67 22.46 -4.87
C GLY A 26 -4.65 21.32 -5.20
N LYS A 27 -4.32 20.07 -4.85
CA LYS A 27 -5.19 18.89 -5.02
C LYS A 27 -5.35 18.18 -3.69
N THR A 28 -6.43 17.41 -3.52
CA THR A 28 -6.57 16.56 -2.33
C THR A 28 -5.56 15.39 -2.37
N VAL A 29 -5.20 14.87 -1.20
CA VAL A 29 -4.32 13.69 -1.09
C VAL A 29 -4.90 12.53 -1.90
N ILE A 30 -6.21 12.26 -1.77
CA ILE A 30 -6.85 11.17 -2.51
C ILE A 30 -6.81 11.37 -4.02
N GLN A 31 -6.94 12.62 -4.50
CA GLN A 31 -6.79 12.94 -5.92
C GLN A 31 -5.38 12.67 -6.41
N ARG A 32 -4.35 13.04 -5.62
CA ARG A 32 -2.95 12.76 -5.95
C ARG A 32 -2.69 11.27 -6.10
N VAL A 33 -3.15 10.47 -5.13
CA VAL A 33 -3.02 9.00 -5.20
C VAL A 33 -3.73 8.45 -6.43
N TYR A 34 -4.99 8.85 -6.65
CA TYR A 34 -5.79 8.37 -7.78
C TYR A 34 -5.13 8.64 -9.13
N GLU A 35 -4.69 9.87 -9.35
CA GLU A 35 -4.04 10.27 -10.62
C GLU A 35 -2.74 9.52 -10.87
N GLN A 36 -1.95 9.22 -9.83
CA GLN A 36 -0.71 8.46 -9.96
C GLN A 36 -0.93 7.03 -10.42
N VAL A 37 -2.03 6.42 -10.01
CA VAL A 37 -2.26 4.98 -10.26
C VAL A 37 -3.17 4.72 -11.46
N ALA A 38 -4.05 5.67 -11.81
CA ALA A 38 -5.00 5.54 -12.91
C ALA A 38 -4.35 5.38 -14.29
N GLY A 39 -3.11 5.85 -14.47
CA GLY A 39 -2.34 5.69 -15.71
C GLY A 39 -1.59 4.36 -15.83
N VAL A 40 -1.64 3.50 -14.79
CA VAL A 40 -0.83 2.26 -14.72
C VAL A 40 -1.67 1.00 -14.64
N LEU A 41 -2.82 1.07 -13.98
CA LEU A 41 -3.75 -0.03 -13.77
C LEU A 41 -4.91 0.03 -14.78
N ASP A 42 -5.54 -1.10 -15.05
CA ASP A 42 -6.60 -1.19 -16.07
C ASP A 42 -7.88 -0.47 -15.63
N ASP A 43 -8.16 -0.48 -14.33
CA ASP A 43 -9.21 0.34 -13.73
C ASP A 43 -8.87 0.69 -12.28
N VAL A 44 -9.40 1.82 -11.77
CA VAL A 44 -9.11 2.31 -10.42
C VAL A 44 -10.37 2.87 -9.77
N TYR A 45 -10.60 2.50 -8.51
CA TYR A 45 -11.70 2.99 -7.68
C TYR A 45 -11.21 3.43 -6.31
N VAL A 46 -11.81 4.50 -5.80
CA VAL A 46 -11.74 4.82 -4.37
C VAL A 46 -12.87 4.07 -3.66
N ALA A 47 -12.55 3.37 -2.58
CA ALA A 47 -13.51 2.69 -1.72
C ALA A 47 -13.67 3.45 -0.40
N THR A 48 -14.85 3.98 -0.13
CA THR A 48 -15.09 4.82 1.06
C THR A 48 -16.46 4.58 1.69
N ASP A 49 -16.59 4.94 2.95
CA ASP A 49 -17.86 4.97 3.70
C ASP A 49 -18.35 6.41 3.95
N ASP A 50 -17.71 7.41 3.33
CA ASP A 50 -17.95 8.83 3.64
C ASP A 50 -18.36 9.61 2.39
N GLU A 51 -19.54 10.22 2.43
CA GLU A 51 -20.09 10.99 1.31
C GLU A 51 -19.22 12.20 0.90
N ARG A 52 -18.47 12.77 1.83
CA ARG A 52 -17.56 13.90 1.54
C ARG A 52 -16.39 13.46 0.67
N ILE A 53 -15.87 12.24 0.93
CA ILE A 53 -14.83 11.63 0.09
C ILE A 53 -15.42 11.25 -1.26
N GLU A 54 -16.62 10.66 -1.28
CA GLU A 54 -17.33 10.35 -2.52
C GLU A 54 -17.50 11.58 -3.40
N ALA A 55 -18.03 12.68 -2.82
CA ALA A 55 -18.22 13.94 -3.54
C ALA A 55 -16.90 14.50 -4.08
N ALA A 56 -15.83 14.48 -3.29
CA ALA A 56 -14.52 14.94 -3.71
C ALA A 56 -13.95 14.12 -4.87
N VAL A 57 -14.11 12.78 -4.83
CA VAL A 57 -13.64 11.89 -5.91
C VAL A 57 -14.41 12.13 -7.20
N LYS A 58 -15.74 12.27 -7.12
CA LYS A 58 -16.59 12.60 -8.28
C LYS A 58 -16.24 13.97 -8.88
N ALA A 59 -15.87 14.94 -8.04
CA ALA A 59 -15.55 16.30 -8.49
C ALA A 59 -14.31 16.36 -9.40
N PHE A 60 -13.32 15.47 -9.22
CA PHE A 60 -12.18 15.39 -10.13
C PHE A 60 -12.34 14.31 -11.22
N GLY A 61 -13.53 13.70 -11.36
CA GLY A 61 -13.83 12.69 -12.38
C GLY A 61 -13.32 11.27 -12.03
N GLY A 62 -12.95 11.02 -10.76
CA GLY A 62 -12.53 9.70 -10.29
C GLY A 62 -13.73 8.77 -10.10
N LYS A 63 -13.45 7.45 -10.15
CA LYS A 63 -14.43 6.41 -9.84
C LYS A 63 -14.43 6.13 -8.34
N VAL A 64 -15.61 5.94 -7.77
CA VAL A 64 -15.79 5.69 -6.34
C VAL A 64 -16.86 4.64 -6.11
N VAL A 65 -16.68 3.82 -5.09
CA VAL A 65 -17.66 2.85 -4.61
C VAL A 65 -17.87 3.01 -3.11
N MET A 66 -19.14 3.11 -2.71
CA MET A 66 -19.50 3.19 -1.30
C MET A 66 -19.47 1.81 -0.67
N THR A 67 -18.86 1.74 0.52
CA THR A 67 -18.66 0.51 1.30
C THR A 67 -19.15 0.68 2.73
N SER A 68 -19.32 -0.43 3.46
CA SER A 68 -19.77 -0.39 4.85
C SER A 68 -18.83 0.43 5.75
N VAL A 69 -19.40 1.08 6.75
CA VAL A 69 -18.69 1.75 7.85
C VAL A 69 -18.04 0.74 8.81
N ASP A 70 -18.51 -0.51 8.83
CA ASP A 70 -18.13 -1.52 9.82
C ASP A 70 -16.77 -2.17 9.55
N HIS A 71 -16.16 -1.91 8.40
CA HIS A 71 -14.85 -2.47 8.06
C HIS A 71 -13.76 -2.05 9.04
N LYS A 72 -13.08 -3.04 9.61
CA LYS A 72 -11.98 -2.83 10.55
C LYS A 72 -10.64 -2.63 9.86
N SER A 73 -10.49 -3.14 8.64
CA SER A 73 -9.26 -3.03 7.84
C SER A 73 -9.50 -2.46 6.45
N GLY A 74 -8.43 -1.92 5.83
CA GLY A 74 -8.46 -1.52 4.42
C GLY A 74 -8.68 -2.71 3.49
N THR A 75 -8.18 -3.88 3.85
CA THR A 75 -8.33 -5.12 3.05
C THR A 75 -9.79 -5.57 2.98
N ASP A 76 -10.53 -5.55 4.11
CA ASP A 76 -11.96 -5.89 4.13
C ASP A 76 -12.76 -4.94 3.24
N ARG A 77 -12.43 -3.64 3.29
CA ARG A 77 -13.03 -2.62 2.43
C ARG A 77 -12.73 -2.87 0.95
N CYS A 78 -11.50 -3.23 0.62
CA CYS A 78 -11.13 -3.58 -0.76
C CYS A 78 -11.90 -4.81 -1.25
N TYR A 79 -12.11 -5.81 -0.41
CA TYR A 79 -12.88 -6.99 -0.76
C TYR A 79 -14.34 -6.66 -1.10
N GLU A 80 -15.02 -5.90 -0.22
CA GLU A 80 -16.39 -5.45 -0.51
C GLU A 80 -16.46 -4.61 -1.79
N ALA A 81 -15.51 -3.68 -1.95
CA ALA A 81 -15.45 -2.83 -3.12
C ALA A 81 -15.27 -3.66 -4.40
N CYS A 82 -14.35 -4.62 -4.42
CA CYS A 82 -14.13 -5.52 -5.54
C CYS A 82 -15.41 -6.30 -5.89
N THR A 83 -16.11 -6.82 -4.88
CA THR A 83 -17.37 -7.55 -5.07
C THR A 83 -18.47 -6.67 -5.68
N LYS A 84 -18.58 -5.41 -5.24
CA LYS A 84 -19.56 -4.45 -5.77
C LYS A 84 -19.24 -3.97 -7.18
N ILE A 85 -17.96 -3.74 -7.48
CA ILE A 85 -17.49 -3.33 -8.81
C ILE A 85 -17.75 -4.45 -9.80
N GLY A 86 -17.52 -5.70 -9.41
CA GLY A 86 -17.60 -6.85 -10.32
C GLY A 86 -16.54 -6.75 -11.44
N GLY A 87 -16.87 -7.36 -12.59
CA GLY A 87 -16.00 -7.35 -13.76
C GLY A 87 -15.02 -8.52 -13.78
N ASP A 88 -14.23 -8.56 -14.85
CA ASP A 88 -13.29 -9.63 -15.15
C ASP A 88 -11.86 -9.13 -14.89
N PHE A 89 -11.49 -9.07 -13.61
CA PHE A 89 -10.16 -8.68 -13.16
C PHE A 89 -9.44 -9.88 -12.57
N ASP A 90 -8.19 -10.08 -12.96
CA ASP A 90 -7.34 -11.17 -12.49
C ASP A 90 -6.69 -10.86 -11.13
N VAL A 91 -6.36 -9.57 -10.91
CA VAL A 91 -5.61 -9.12 -9.73
C VAL A 91 -6.23 -7.85 -9.16
N VAL A 92 -6.38 -7.81 -7.84
CA VAL A 92 -6.77 -6.60 -7.09
C VAL A 92 -5.55 -6.02 -6.39
N VAL A 93 -5.25 -4.75 -6.69
CA VAL A 93 -4.15 -4.00 -6.08
C VAL A 93 -4.71 -3.08 -5.00
N ASN A 94 -4.39 -3.37 -3.73
CA ASN A 94 -4.72 -2.50 -2.60
C ASN A 94 -3.70 -1.36 -2.52
N ILE A 95 -4.15 -0.13 -2.76
CA ILE A 95 -3.31 1.07 -2.81
C ILE A 95 -3.59 1.94 -1.59
N GLN A 96 -2.55 2.24 -0.83
CA GLN A 96 -2.71 3.07 0.36
C GLN A 96 -3.17 4.49 -0.01
N GLY A 97 -4.32 4.92 0.50
CA GLY A 97 -4.91 6.23 0.22
C GLY A 97 -4.14 7.42 0.79
N ASP A 98 -2.99 7.18 1.42
CA ASP A 98 -2.12 8.19 2.02
C ASP A 98 -0.71 8.21 1.45
N GLU A 99 -0.50 7.58 0.29
CA GLU A 99 0.76 7.56 -0.45
C GLU A 99 0.69 8.40 -1.76
N PRO A 100 0.60 9.74 -1.65
CA PRO A 100 0.42 10.63 -2.82
C PRO A 100 1.62 10.66 -3.77
N PHE A 101 2.74 10.05 -3.39
CA PHE A 101 3.98 10.00 -4.17
C PHE A 101 4.31 8.59 -4.67
N ILE A 102 3.35 7.66 -4.63
CA ILE A 102 3.51 6.33 -5.23
C ILE A 102 3.95 6.48 -6.70
N GLN A 103 4.96 5.69 -7.10
CA GLN A 103 5.54 5.80 -8.43
C GLN A 103 4.99 4.71 -9.36
N PRO A 104 4.80 5.01 -10.66
CA PRO A 104 4.44 4.01 -11.66
C PRO A 104 5.37 2.79 -11.68
N SER A 105 6.66 2.99 -11.43
CA SER A 105 7.66 1.90 -11.35
C SER A 105 7.36 0.90 -10.23
N GLN A 106 6.84 1.37 -9.09
CA GLN A 106 6.45 0.50 -7.98
C GLN A 106 5.26 -0.40 -8.36
N LEU A 107 4.25 0.18 -9.01
CA LEU A 107 3.09 -0.59 -9.48
C LEU A 107 3.48 -1.59 -10.58
N ASN A 108 4.34 -1.19 -11.50
CA ASN A 108 4.86 -2.08 -12.54
C ASN A 108 5.67 -3.23 -11.94
N ALA A 109 6.45 -2.99 -10.88
CA ALA A 109 7.16 -4.05 -10.17
C ALA A 109 6.20 -5.07 -9.52
N VAL A 110 5.09 -4.60 -8.94
CA VAL A 110 4.04 -5.50 -8.42
C VAL A 110 3.39 -6.29 -9.56
N LYS A 111 3.05 -5.63 -10.67
CA LYS A 111 2.44 -6.29 -11.84
C LYS A 111 3.35 -7.38 -12.40
N ALA A 112 4.65 -7.13 -12.50
CA ALA A 112 5.64 -8.09 -13.02
C ALA A 112 5.72 -9.38 -12.19
N CYS A 113 5.42 -9.34 -10.88
CA CYS A 113 5.37 -10.56 -10.08
C CYS A 113 4.34 -11.58 -10.58
N PHE A 114 3.27 -11.12 -11.22
CA PHE A 114 2.18 -11.97 -11.73
C PHE A 114 2.45 -12.53 -13.13
N GLU A 115 3.62 -12.26 -13.72
CA GLU A 115 4.12 -12.98 -14.90
C GLU A 115 4.41 -14.45 -14.55
N ASP A 116 4.74 -14.74 -13.29
CA ASP A 116 4.76 -16.09 -12.75
C ASP A 116 3.33 -16.53 -12.37
N PRO A 117 2.75 -17.53 -13.05
CA PRO A 117 1.37 -17.99 -12.81
C PRO A 117 1.15 -18.61 -11.42
N THR A 118 2.21 -18.87 -10.67
CA THR A 118 2.13 -19.37 -9.30
C THR A 118 2.01 -18.27 -8.26
N THR A 119 2.21 -17.02 -8.64
CA THR A 119 2.09 -15.87 -7.73
C THR A 119 0.64 -15.65 -7.32
N GLN A 120 0.38 -15.69 -6.03
CA GLN A 120 -0.94 -15.43 -5.44
C GLN A 120 -1.01 -14.07 -4.75
N ILE A 121 0.08 -13.61 -4.15
CA ILE A 121 0.18 -12.34 -3.44
C ILE A 121 1.55 -11.73 -3.72
N ALA A 122 1.58 -10.44 -4.01
CA ALA A 122 2.81 -9.67 -4.17
C ALA A 122 2.75 -8.38 -3.35
N THR A 123 3.89 -7.94 -2.84
CA THR A 123 4.04 -6.68 -2.14
C THR A 123 5.41 -6.07 -2.40
N LEU A 124 5.55 -4.78 -2.07
CA LEU A 124 6.83 -4.09 -2.17
C LEU A 124 7.57 -4.17 -0.84
N VAL A 125 8.88 -4.25 -0.93
CA VAL A 125 9.79 -4.10 0.20
C VAL A 125 10.81 -3.01 -0.08
N LYS A 126 11.25 -2.33 0.96
CA LYS A 126 12.34 -1.36 0.92
C LYS A 126 13.46 -1.86 1.82
N PRO A 127 14.72 -1.94 1.36
CA PRO A 127 15.83 -2.26 2.22
C PRO A 127 16.05 -1.12 3.22
N PHE A 128 16.42 -1.46 4.45
CA PHE A 128 17.01 -0.52 5.40
C PHE A 128 18.45 -0.26 4.97
N THR A 129 18.83 1.00 4.88
CA THR A 129 20.15 1.41 4.42
C THR A 129 21.16 1.54 5.57
N ALA A 130 22.43 1.34 5.28
CA ALA A 130 23.50 1.33 6.30
C ALA A 130 23.71 2.69 7.00
N ASP A 131 23.21 3.76 6.42
CA ASP A 131 23.27 5.13 6.96
C ASP A 131 22.02 5.49 7.80
N GLU A 132 20.99 4.67 7.82
CA GLU A 132 19.81 4.89 8.65
C GLU A 132 20.15 4.65 10.14
N PRO A 133 19.59 5.46 11.06
CA PRO A 133 19.74 5.20 12.49
C PRO A 133 19.15 3.85 12.87
N PHE A 134 19.79 3.10 13.76
CA PHE A 134 19.30 1.81 14.23
C PHE A 134 17.85 1.86 14.76
N ALA A 135 17.45 3.00 15.36
CA ALA A 135 16.08 3.22 15.83
C ALA A 135 15.01 3.06 14.73
N VAL A 136 15.35 3.28 13.46
CA VAL A 136 14.44 3.06 12.32
C VAL A 136 14.16 1.56 12.16
N LEU A 137 15.19 0.73 12.32
CA LEU A 137 15.04 -0.73 12.30
C LEU A 137 14.27 -1.26 13.53
N GLU A 138 14.44 -0.63 14.71
CA GLU A 138 13.71 -0.99 15.93
C GLU A 138 12.23 -0.61 15.89
N ASN A 139 11.81 0.28 14.98
CA ASN A 139 10.45 0.74 14.92
C ASN A 139 9.47 -0.41 14.62
N VAL A 140 8.61 -0.72 15.57
CA VAL A 140 7.58 -1.78 15.46
C VAL A 140 6.51 -1.47 14.41
N ASN A 141 6.38 -0.21 13.98
CA ASN A 141 5.45 0.19 12.91
C ASN A 141 6.02 -0.07 11.50
N SER A 142 7.31 -0.39 11.40
CA SER A 142 7.98 -0.84 10.17
C SER A 142 8.15 -2.37 10.24
N PRO A 143 7.22 -3.16 9.69
CA PRO A 143 7.37 -4.62 9.66
C PRO A 143 8.63 -5.02 8.88
N LYS A 144 9.32 -6.02 9.37
CA LYS A 144 10.47 -6.64 8.70
C LYS A 144 10.01 -7.89 7.99
N VAL A 145 10.64 -8.22 6.87
CA VAL A 145 10.36 -9.44 6.12
C VAL A 145 11.66 -10.21 5.86
N VAL A 146 11.59 -11.53 6.03
CA VAL A 146 12.65 -12.43 5.58
C VAL A 146 12.25 -12.98 4.22
N VAL A 147 13.13 -12.85 3.24
CA VAL A 147 12.93 -13.35 1.88
C VAL A 147 13.95 -14.47 1.57
N ASN A 148 13.55 -15.40 0.74
CA ASN A 148 14.49 -16.38 0.20
C ASN A 148 15.22 -15.83 -1.04
N LYS A 149 16.15 -16.62 -1.59
CA LYS A 149 16.93 -16.25 -2.78
C LYS A 149 16.09 -15.98 -4.05
N ASN A 150 14.84 -16.41 -4.06
CA ASN A 150 13.91 -16.21 -5.18
C ASN A 150 12.93 -15.04 -4.88
N TRP A 151 13.21 -14.23 -3.86
CA TRP A 151 12.36 -13.11 -3.41
C TRP A 151 10.99 -13.51 -2.88
N ASN A 152 10.78 -14.79 -2.52
CA ASN A 152 9.57 -15.18 -1.84
C ASN A 152 9.67 -14.83 -0.36
N ALA A 153 8.66 -14.14 0.16
CA ALA A 153 8.56 -13.82 1.57
C ALA A 153 8.35 -15.11 2.39
N LEU A 154 9.18 -15.32 3.39
CA LEU A 154 9.11 -16.46 4.29
C LEU A 154 8.41 -16.11 5.60
N TYR A 155 8.65 -14.89 6.11
CA TYR A 155 8.10 -14.48 7.39
C TYR A 155 8.10 -12.96 7.55
N PHE A 156 7.02 -12.43 8.11
CA PHE A 156 6.90 -11.03 8.49
C PHE A 156 6.94 -10.88 10.01
N SER A 157 7.67 -9.90 10.52
CA SER A 157 7.82 -9.66 11.95
C SER A 157 7.83 -8.16 12.28
N ARG A 158 7.26 -7.82 13.42
CA ARG A 158 7.44 -6.48 14.02
C ARG A 158 8.74 -6.39 14.81
N SER A 159 9.26 -7.51 15.28
CA SER A 159 10.60 -7.60 15.87
C SER A 159 11.67 -7.64 14.78
N ILE A 160 12.88 -7.25 15.14
CA ILE A 160 14.02 -7.32 14.20
C ILE A 160 14.37 -8.78 13.96
N ILE A 161 14.41 -9.18 12.71
CA ILE A 161 14.83 -10.50 12.22
C ILE A 161 15.72 -10.34 10.98
N PRO A 162 16.85 -11.10 10.89
CA PRO A 162 17.45 -11.94 11.92
C PRO A 162 18.13 -11.11 13.03
N TYR A 163 18.36 -11.74 14.19
CA TYR A 163 19.19 -11.18 15.25
C TYR A 163 20.67 -11.39 14.92
N GLN A 164 21.50 -10.35 15.03
CA GLN A 164 22.95 -10.47 14.84
C GLN A 164 23.64 -10.62 16.19
N ARG A 165 24.10 -11.84 16.47
CA ARG A 165 24.89 -12.14 17.66
C ARG A 165 26.31 -11.60 17.52
N ASN A 166 26.88 -11.10 18.61
CA ASN A 166 28.26 -10.59 18.69
C ASN A 166 28.57 -9.40 17.78
N THR A 167 27.54 -8.63 17.40
CA THR A 167 27.67 -7.39 16.64
C THR A 167 26.96 -6.29 17.41
N GLU A 168 27.60 -5.13 17.54
CA GLU A 168 26.97 -3.96 18.15
C GLU A 168 25.79 -3.49 17.29
N LYS A 169 24.69 -3.10 17.94
CA LYS A 169 23.44 -2.74 17.24
C LYS A 169 23.62 -1.67 16.16
N GLN A 170 24.49 -0.70 16.40
CA GLN A 170 24.80 0.36 15.43
C GLN A 170 25.44 -0.13 14.13
N ASP A 171 25.99 -1.34 14.13
CA ASP A 171 26.67 -1.94 13.00
C ASP A 171 25.81 -3.01 12.29
N TRP A 172 24.59 -3.28 12.78
CA TRP A 172 23.73 -4.30 12.19
C TRP A 172 23.39 -4.03 10.72
N LEU A 173 23.05 -2.79 10.38
CA LEU A 173 22.75 -2.39 9.01
C LEU A 173 23.96 -2.42 8.06
N LYS A 174 25.20 -2.45 8.60
CA LYS A 174 26.42 -2.57 7.80
C LYS A 174 26.73 -4.03 7.44
N GLY A 175 26.37 -4.95 8.32
CA GLY A 175 26.69 -6.38 8.17
C GLY A 175 25.62 -7.23 7.51
N HIS A 176 24.37 -6.74 7.44
CA HIS A 176 23.24 -7.47 6.93
C HIS A 176 22.19 -6.54 6.32
N THR A 177 21.59 -6.92 5.21
CA THR A 177 20.48 -6.18 4.61
C THR A 177 19.16 -6.63 5.23
N TYR A 178 18.47 -5.69 5.88
CA TYR A 178 17.12 -5.89 6.39
C TYR A 178 16.09 -5.31 5.41
N TYR A 179 14.96 -5.96 5.29
CA TYR A 179 13.81 -5.55 4.48
C TYR A 179 12.55 -5.38 5.32
#